data_0bb48ab14e11b051eebe352dd232bbd1
#
_entry.id   0bb48ab14e11b051eebe352dd232bbd1
#
_cell.length_a   1.000
_cell.length_b   1.000
_cell.length_c   1.000
_cell.angle_alpha   90.00
_cell.angle_beta   90.00
_cell.angle_gamma   90.00
#
_symmetry.space_group_name_H-M   'P 1'
#
loop_
_entity.id
_entity.type
_entity.pdbx_description
1 polymer ?
#
loop_
_entity_poly.entity_id
_entity_poly.type
_entity_poly.pdbx_seq_one_letter_code
_entity_poly.pdbx_strand_id
1 'polypeptide(L)'
;MKKNLFLLAAFLCASAFAGEKVYLWPEGRMPDAQPHQIAAMTDVARADGFKPDDWRRPYIEWLEPPAAEGRTDVCVILISGGGYQNQCDVRHVQNWSRELTKLGVTCVNLVHRTPRPTGLPIYQSAWEDGQRAVRLVRRAAAERGFDPEKIGTMSMSAGSHLATLLATSSQTPAYAPVDAADDTPCHLNFACTFAIAYALTDGYGVPNTRGGDAVDARLSDVFRFDAKTCPMWMAHGGRDPYSPMSSTRVYRELRKRKIPAELHLYPDKPHGVFGFERAVEFLRQMAFLPRGEEVALMDRYPSDAARAHYAKETIWPDGKMPDVQTNQCTPYLEWHVPSNVTTRAIQIIWSGGSYKGNSPNGFEVAPLRRYLNEKGMAVVTVKYRTPRPAAPLAKHTTAWEDIQRAIRLVKREAPARGLDPDRIGIMGSSAGGHLALMGATTSKTNAYLPIDELDKKENPSVAWAVAIYPAYALTDGLEHGNTHGGNEDDDRLAPEFAFDLATCPILFVHGDADGWAAMNSVKAWEQLRRMGIQGELHTLALRPHCFQRDAAPGTGSYTFMDRVWEFLTAKGFLAEP
;
A
#
# COMPACT_ATOMS: atom_id res chain seq x y z
N MET A 1 -22.67 -23.55 -42.39
CA MET A 1 -21.62 -22.58 -42.71
C MET A 1 -21.33 -21.51 -41.61
N LYS A 2 -21.93 -21.58 -40.40
CA LYS A 2 -21.68 -20.58 -39.30
C LYS A 2 -20.78 -21.10 -38.17
N LYS A 3 -20.37 -22.37 -38.13
CA LYS A 3 -19.52 -22.94 -37.06
C LYS A 3 -18.01 -22.84 -37.32
N ASN A 4 -17.58 -22.59 -38.55
CA ASN A 4 -16.15 -22.53 -38.89
C ASN A 4 -15.55 -21.11 -38.82
N LEU A 5 -16.38 -20.06 -38.65
CA LEU A 5 -15.88 -18.68 -38.53
C LEU A 5 -15.39 -18.35 -37.13
N PHE A 6 -15.92 -19.03 -36.10
CA PHE A 6 -15.51 -18.81 -34.71
C PHE A 6 -14.17 -19.46 -34.35
N LEU A 7 -13.81 -20.57 -34.99
CA LEU A 7 -12.51 -21.22 -34.79
C LEU A 7 -11.35 -20.48 -35.47
N LEU A 8 -11.62 -19.79 -36.59
CA LEU A 8 -10.58 -19.01 -37.29
C LEU A 8 -10.24 -17.70 -36.55
N ALA A 9 -11.23 -17.08 -35.89
CA ALA A 9 -11.01 -15.88 -35.07
C ALA A 9 -10.24 -16.17 -33.78
N ALA A 10 -10.42 -17.35 -33.17
CA ALA A 10 -9.69 -17.78 -31.98
C ALA A 10 -8.21 -18.12 -32.30
N PHE A 11 -7.93 -18.66 -33.50
CA PHE A 11 -6.55 -18.96 -33.94
C PHE A 11 -5.79 -17.69 -34.37
N LEU A 12 -6.46 -16.68 -34.89
CA LEU A 12 -5.84 -15.38 -35.25
C LEU A 12 -5.52 -14.51 -34.02
N CYS A 13 -6.23 -14.68 -32.88
CA CYS A 13 -5.88 -14.02 -31.64
C CYS A 13 -4.67 -14.65 -30.91
N ALA A 14 -4.41 -15.94 -31.08
CA ALA A 14 -3.28 -16.62 -30.43
C ALA A 14 -1.92 -16.33 -31.10
N SER A 15 -1.90 -15.96 -32.37
CA SER A 15 -0.67 -15.64 -33.11
C SER A 15 -0.25 -14.15 -33.04
N ALA A 16 -1.08 -13.29 -32.44
CA ALA A 16 -0.81 -11.84 -32.40
C ALA A 16 0.06 -11.38 -31.20
N PHE A 17 0.50 -12.28 -30.33
CA PHE A 17 1.27 -11.98 -29.12
C PHE A 17 2.63 -12.69 -28.99
N ALA A 18 3.10 -13.40 -30.03
CA ALA A 18 4.46 -13.93 -30.04
C ALA A 18 5.45 -12.83 -30.39
N GLY A 19 6.09 -12.25 -29.35
CA GLY A 19 7.12 -11.23 -29.51
C GLY A 19 8.47 -11.80 -29.97
N GLU A 20 9.40 -10.93 -30.36
CA GLU A 20 10.77 -11.29 -30.67
C GLU A 20 11.49 -11.83 -29.44
N LYS A 21 12.09 -13.02 -29.54
CA LYS A 21 12.86 -13.67 -28.47
C LYS A 21 14.35 -13.41 -28.67
N VAL A 22 15.02 -13.04 -27.55
CA VAL A 22 16.47 -12.86 -27.51
C VAL A 22 17.03 -13.71 -26.36
N TYR A 23 17.87 -14.70 -26.68
CA TYR A 23 18.51 -15.55 -25.68
C TYR A 23 19.52 -14.73 -24.85
N LEU A 24 19.54 -14.98 -23.53
CA LEU A 24 20.39 -14.20 -22.60
C LEU A 24 21.88 -14.47 -22.80
N TRP A 25 22.24 -15.72 -23.07
CA TRP A 25 23.63 -16.17 -23.06
C TRP A 25 24.07 -16.65 -24.44
N PRO A 26 25.31 -16.32 -24.84
CA PRO A 26 25.91 -16.98 -25.98
C PRO A 26 25.98 -18.50 -25.77
N GLU A 27 25.95 -19.27 -26.84
CA GLU A 27 26.00 -20.72 -26.76
C GLU A 27 27.25 -21.20 -26.02
N GLY A 28 27.06 -22.14 -25.06
CA GLY A 28 28.12 -22.71 -24.25
C GLY A 28 28.74 -21.78 -23.20
N ARG A 29 28.23 -20.52 -23.02
CA ARG A 29 28.79 -19.53 -22.10
C ARG A 29 27.87 -19.11 -20.97
N MET A 30 26.81 -19.87 -20.72
CA MET A 30 25.88 -19.64 -19.61
C MET A 30 26.57 -19.99 -18.28
N PRO A 31 26.67 -19.05 -17.31
CA PRO A 31 27.30 -19.32 -16.02
C PRO A 31 26.49 -20.34 -15.22
N ASP A 32 27.13 -21.07 -14.34
CA ASP A 32 26.54 -22.06 -13.42
C ASP A 32 25.47 -22.98 -14.06
N ALA A 33 25.68 -23.35 -15.34
CA ALA A 33 24.75 -24.15 -16.12
C ALA A 33 24.57 -25.55 -15.52
N GLN A 34 23.35 -25.92 -15.18
CA GLN A 34 23.00 -27.23 -14.63
C GLN A 34 22.00 -27.97 -15.53
N PRO A 35 22.30 -29.25 -15.91
CA PRO A 35 21.43 -30.01 -16.85
C PRO A 35 19.98 -30.14 -16.41
N HIS A 36 19.70 -30.27 -15.12
CA HIS A 36 18.35 -30.44 -14.59
C HIS A 36 17.48 -29.18 -14.69
N GLN A 37 18.07 -27.98 -14.83
CA GLN A 37 17.33 -26.72 -14.97
C GLN A 37 16.58 -26.59 -16.30
N ILE A 38 16.75 -27.56 -17.17
CA ILE A 38 16.24 -27.57 -18.53
C ILE A 38 14.89 -28.32 -18.65
N ALA A 39 14.48 -29.09 -17.63
CA ALA A 39 13.47 -30.12 -17.78
C ALA A 39 12.09 -29.83 -17.17
N ALA A 40 11.96 -28.86 -16.29
CA ALA A 40 10.76 -28.70 -15.47
C ALA A 40 9.86 -27.55 -15.92
N MET A 41 8.93 -27.86 -16.79
CA MET A 41 7.78 -26.99 -17.10
C MET A 41 6.51 -27.54 -16.51
N THR A 42 5.64 -26.64 -16.04
CA THR A 42 4.27 -27.00 -15.65
C THR A 42 3.42 -27.31 -16.90
N ASP A 43 2.43 -28.20 -16.76
CA ASP A 43 1.50 -28.54 -17.83
C ASP A 43 0.71 -27.34 -18.39
N VAL A 44 0.58 -26.26 -17.60
CA VAL A 44 -0.05 -25.01 -18.03
C VAL A 44 0.77 -24.31 -19.13
N ALA A 45 2.09 -24.31 -19.02
CA ALA A 45 2.94 -23.73 -20.05
C ALA A 45 2.99 -24.57 -21.33
N ARG A 46 2.76 -25.89 -21.22
CA ARG A 46 2.60 -26.81 -22.40
C ARG A 46 1.30 -26.55 -23.14
N ALA A 47 0.23 -26.17 -22.45
CA ALA A 47 -1.08 -25.90 -23.04
C ALA A 47 -1.09 -24.63 -23.92
N ASP A 48 -0.20 -23.67 -23.70
CA ASP A 48 -0.13 -22.40 -24.44
C ASP A 48 0.74 -22.45 -25.71
N GLY A 49 1.13 -23.63 -26.18
CA GLY A 49 1.83 -23.82 -27.45
C GLY A 49 3.35 -23.61 -27.42
N PHE A 50 3.95 -23.50 -26.25
CA PHE A 50 5.41 -23.41 -26.08
C PHE A 50 6.07 -24.73 -26.44
N LYS A 51 7.10 -24.71 -27.31
CA LYS A 51 7.86 -25.89 -27.67
C LYS A 51 8.91 -26.21 -26.61
N PRO A 52 9.14 -27.48 -26.23
CA PRO A 52 10.13 -27.89 -25.23
C PRO A 52 11.55 -27.36 -25.48
N ASP A 53 11.94 -27.20 -26.74
CA ASP A 53 13.28 -26.71 -27.10
C ASP A 53 13.55 -25.24 -26.80
N ASP A 54 12.50 -24.41 -26.68
CA ASP A 54 12.62 -22.98 -26.35
C ASP A 54 13.07 -22.73 -24.89
N TRP A 55 12.98 -23.72 -24.02
CA TRP A 55 13.22 -23.59 -22.57
C TRP A 55 14.61 -24.03 -22.11
N ARG A 56 15.37 -24.59 -23.01
CA ARG A 56 16.75 -24.99 -22.72
C ARG A 56 17.71 -23.82 -22.57
N ARG A 57 17.26 -22.62 -22.93
CA ARG A 57 18.05 -21.39 -22.83
C ARG A 57 17.18 -20.25 -22.30
N PRO A 58 17.57 -19.55 -21.22
CA PRO A 58 16.82 -18.40 -20.72
C PRO A 58 16.84 -17.29 -21.77
N TYR A 59 15.74 -16.54 -21.88
CA TYR A 59 15.56 -15.49 -22.89
C TYR A 59 14.70 -14.34 -22.37
N ILE A 60 14.74 -13.25 -23.07
CA ILE A 60 13.75 -12.18 -23.02
C ILE A 60 12.86 -12.23 -24.24
N GLU A 61 11.59 -11.89 -24.09
CA GLU A 61 10.62 -11.76 -25.16
C GLU A 61 10.07 -10.33 -25.17
N TRP A 62 10.21 -9.65 -26.31
CA TRP A 62 9.75 -8.27 -26.48
C TRP A 62 8.24 -8.22 -26.72
N LEU A 63 7.53 -7.36 -26.01
CA LEU A 63 6.09 -7.14 -26.09
C LEU A 63 5.86 -5.64 -26.32
N GLU A 64 5.76 -5.25 -27.58
CA GLU A 64 5.70 -3.85 -28.00
C GLU A 64 4.28 -3.28 -27.90
N PRO A 65 4.12 -1.97 -27.62
CA PRO A 65 2.84 -1.29 -27.77
C PRO A 65 2.32 -1.39 -29.21
N PRO A 66 1.00 -1.55 -29.42
CA PRO A 66 0.42 -1.81 -30.74
C PRO A 66 0.53 -0.65 -31.74
N ALA A 67 0.73 0.58 -31.29
CA ALA A 67 0.86 1.76 -32.13
C ALA A 67 2.08 2.61 -31.74
N ALA A 68 2.68 3.29 -32.70
CA ALA A 68 3.76 4.25 -32.45
C ALA A 68 3.24 5.52 -31.74
N GLU A 69 2.00 5.91 -32.02
CA GLU A 69 1.34 7.03 -31.35
C GLU A 69 0.99 6.67 -29.90
N GLY A 70 1.39 7.53 -28.96
CA GLY A 70 1.16 7.31 -27.52
C GLY A 70 2.17 6.41 -26.83
N ARG A 71 3.27 5.99 -27.51
CA ARG A 71 4.37 5.28 -26.83
C ARG A 71 5.01 6.18 -25.78
N THR A 72 5.27 5.57 -24.64
CA THR A 72 6.09 6.19 -23.59
C THR A 72 7.55 5.77 -23.76
N ASP A 73 8.44 6.51 -23.14
CA ASP A 73 9.87 6.18 -23.08
C ASP A 73 10.24 5.21 -21.94
N VAL A 74 9.27 4.41 -21.48
CA VAL A 74 9.41 3.48 -20.34
C VAL A 74 9.46 2.03 -20.83
N CYS A 75 10.33 1.23 -20.21
CA CYS A 75 10.38 -0.21 -20.40
C CYS A 75 10.17 -0.96 -19.08
N VAL A 76 9.33 -1.99 -19.07
CA VAL A 76 9.03 -2.82 -17.91
C VAL A 76 9.39 -4.28 -18.18
N ILE A 77 10.31 -4.82 -17.39
CA ILE A 77 10.66 -6.25 -17.39
C ILE A 77 9.66 -6.98 -16.50
N LEU A 78 8.90 -7.90 -17.06
CA LEU A 78 7.90 -8.70 -16.39
C LEU A 78 8.52 -10.00 -15.89
N ILE A 79 8.35 -10.31 -14.60
CA ILE A 79 8.97 -11.48 -13.97
C ILE A 79 7.90 -12.30 -13.25
N SER A 80 7.64 -13.51 -13.75
CA SER A 80 6.66 -14.43 -13.16
C SER A 80 7.14 -15.04 -11.84
N GLY A 81 6.19 -15.53 -11.03
CA GLY A 81 6.48 -16.33 -9.84
C GLY A 81 6.80 -17.80 -10.17
N GLY A 82 6.67 -18.67 -9.17
CA GLY A 82 6.85 -20.11 -9.32
C GLY A 82 7.86 -20.73 -8.36
N GLY A 83 8.24 -20.00 -7.32
CA GLY A 83 9.14 -20.48 -6.26
C GLY A 83 10.53 -20.83 -6.76
N TYR A 84 10.97 -20.32 -7.90
CA TYR A 84 12.16 -20.75 -8.65
C TYR A 84 12.15 -22.22 -9.10
N GLN A 85 11.03 -22.92 -8.92
CA GLN A 85 10.89 -24.31 -9.39
C GLN A 85 10.36 -24.38 -10.82
N ASN A 86 9.61 -23.38 -11.21
CA ASN A 86 9.03 -23.23 -12.55
C ASN A 86 8.70 -21.76 -12.83
N GLN A 87 8.26 -21.49 -14.05
CA GLN A 87 7.64 -20.23 -14.43
C GLN A 87 6.13 -20.45 -14.32
N CYS A 88 5.55 -20.15 -13.18
CA CYS A 88 4.11 -20.27 -13.04
C CYS A 88 3.41 -18.95 -13.36
N ASP A 89 2.15 -19.08 -13.72
CA ASP A 89 1.23 -17.97 -13.89
C ASP A 89 1.62 -16.96 -14.98
N VAL A 90 1.99 -17.50 -16.14
CA VAL A 90 2.23 -16.71 -17.37
C VAL A 90 1.06 -15.76 -17.65
N ARG A 91 -0.15 -16.08 -17.18
CA ARG A 91 -1.34 -15.20 -17.33
C ARG A 91 -1.19 -13.85 -16.65
N HIS A 92 -0.48 -13.76 -15.52
CA HIS A 92 -0.20 -12.45 -14.90
C HIS A 92 0.71 -11.60 -15.80
N VAL A 93 1.76 -12.21 -16.35
CA VAL A 93 2.65 -11.53 -17.31
C VAL A 93 1.86 -11.06 -18.53
N GLN A 94 0.99 -11.90 -19.09
CA GLN A 94 0.15 -11.56 -20.24
C GLN A 94 -0.86 -10.45 -19.91
N ASN A 95 -1.46 -10.47 -18.71
CA ASN A 95 -2.38 -9.43 -18.29
C ASN A 95 -1.65 -8.10 -18.07
N TRP A 96 -0.51 -8.11 -17.39
CA TRP A 96 0.28 -6.89 -17.19
C TRP A 96 0.79 -6.31 -18.50
N SER A 97 1.31 -7.15 -19.41
CA SER A 97 1.79 -6.67 -20.71
C SER A 97 0.66 -6.03 -21.50
N ARG A 98 -0.54 -6.63 -21.50
CA ARG A 98 -1.71 -6.09 -22.19
C ARG A 98 -2.12 -4.72 -21.65
N GLU A 99 -2.16 -4.57 -20.32
CA GLU A 99 -2.56 -3.31 -19.71
C GLU A 99 -1.47 -2.23 -19.84
N LEU A 100 -0.20 -2.60 -19.66
CA LEU A 100 0.93 -1.65 -19.80
C LEU A 100 1.15 -1.20 -21.26
N THR A 101 1.02 -2.12 -22.23
CA THR A 101 1.17 -1.74 -23.65
C THR A 101 0.05 -0.83 -24.14
N LYS A 102 -1.17 -0.92 -23.56
CA LYS A 102 -2.24 0.08 -23.81
C LYS A 102 -1.87 1.47 -23.30
N LEU A 103 -1.02 1.55 -22.27
CA LEU A 103 -0.48 2.81 -21.75
C LEU A 103 0.76 3.28 -22.52
N GLY A 104 1.12 2.61 -23.61
CA GLY A 104 2.28 2.94 -24.44
C GLY A 104 3.63 2.43 -23.91
N VAL A 105 3.62 1.57 -22.87
CA VAL A 105 4.83 1.04 -22.23
C VAL A 105 5.38 -0.15 -23.03
N THR A 106 6.68 -0.15 -23.32
CA THR A 106 7.38 -1.33 -23.86
C THR A 106 7.54 -2.36 -22.73
N CYS A 107 7.10 -3.59 -22.96
CA CYS A 107 7.23 -4.68 -22.00
C CYS A 107 8.23 -5.72 -22.48
N VAL A 108 8.89 -6.37 -21.53
CA VAL A 108 9.82 -7.47 -21.78
C VAL A 108 9.49 -8.62 -20.83
N ASN A 109 9.12 -9.79 -21.34
CA ASN A 109 8.94 -10.97 -20.52
C ASN A 109 10.31 -11.64 -20.28
N LEU A 110 10.72 -11.76 -19.02
CA LEU A 110 11.92 -12.49 -18.64
C LEU A 110 11.59 -13.95 -18.33
N VAL A 111 12.12 -14.86 -19.12
CA VAL A 111 12.10 -16.30 -18.88
C VAL A 111 13.47 -16.72 -18.36
N HIS A 112 13.61 -16.74 -17.04
CA HIS A 112 14.83 -17.14 -16.34
C HIS A 112 14.90 -18.65 -16.13
N ARG A 113 16.09 -19.19 -15.82
CA ARG A 113 16.29 -20.63 -15.54
C ARG A 113 15.48 -21.13 -14.37
N THR A 114 14.89 -22.29 -14.53
CA THR A 114 14.23 -23.13 -13.52
C THR A 114 14.52 -24.61 -13.81
N PRO A 115 14.38 -25.53 -12.84
CA PRO A 115 14.13 -25.32 -11.42
C PRO A 115 15.32 -24.72 -10.67
N ARG A 116 15.24 -24.63 -9.35
CA ARG A 116 16.31 -24.16 -8.47
C ARG A 116 17.64 -24.86 -8.75
N PRO A 117 18.78 -24.13 -8.69
CA PRO A 117 20.07 -24.77 -8.82
C PRO A 117 20.36 -25.67 -7.62
N THR A 118 21.17 -26.71 -7.82
CA THR A 118 21.66 -27.60 -6.76
C THR A 118 23.01 -27.09 -6.26
N GLY A 119 23.21 -27.05 -4.94
CA GLY A 119 24.47 -26.63 -4.33
C GLY A 119 24.72 -25.12 -4.34
N LEU A 120 23.79 -24.32 -4.84
CA LEU A 120 23.82 -22.87 -4.87
C LEU A 120 22.57 -22.29 -4.18
N PRO A 121 22.55 -20.98 -3.82
CA PRO A 121 21.34 -20.33 -3.35
C PRO A 121 20.17 -20.51 -4.34
N ILE A 122 18.96 -20.67 -3.82
CA ILE A 122 17.77 -20.98 -4.63
C ILE A 122 17.48 -19.97 -5.76
N TYR A 123 17.99 -18.76 -5.64
CA TYR A 123 17.80 -17.66 -6.57
C TYR A 123 18.98 -17.44 -7.53
N GLN A 124 20.12 -18.14 -7.33
CA GLN A 124 21.39 -17.80 -8.00
C GLN A 124 21.26 -17.75 -9.53
N SER A 125 20.83 -18.83 -10.16
CA SER A 125 20.70 -18.87 -11.63
C SER A 125 19.71 -17.82 -12.16
N ALA A 126 18.62 -17.59 -11.45
CA ALA A 126 17.66 -16.56 -11.84
C ALA A 126 18.23 -15.14 -11.66
N TRP A 127 19.09 -14.91 -10.66
CA TRP A 127 19.73 -13.62 -10.45
C TRP A 127 20.76 -13.31 -11.54
N GLU A 128 21.54 -14.29 -11.96
CA GLU A 128 22.44 -14.21 -13.13
C GLU A 128 21.66 -13.82 -14.39
N ASP A 129 20.59 -14.57 -14.68
CA ASP A 129 19.71 -14.30 -15.83
C ASP A 129 19.04 -12.93 -15.75
N GLY A 130 18.62 -12.52 -14.56
CA GLY A 130 18.01 -11.21 -14.31
C GLY A 130 18.96 -10.04 -14.56
N GLN A 131 20.20 -10.10 -14.02
CA GLN A 131 21.20 -9.06 -14.30
C GLN A 131 21.54 -9.01 -15.79
N ARG A 132 21.69 -10.17 -16.44
CA ARG A 132 21.94 -10.24 -17.88
C ARG A 132 20.80 -9.66 -18.70
N ALA A 133 19.57 -9.97 -18.34
CA ALA A 133 18.39 -9.42 -19.01
C ALA A 133 18.34 -7.88 -18.93
N VAL A 134 18.57 -7.28 -17.76
CA VAL A 134 18.60 -5.82 -17.61
C VAL A 134 19.67 -5.20 -18.52
N ARG A 135 20.86 -5.79 -18.63
CA ARG A 135 21.91 -5.33 -19.51
C ARG A 135 21.49 -5.34 -20.99
N LEU A 136 20.93 -6.46 -21.45
CA LEU A 136 20.46 -6.59 -22.83
C LEU A 136 19.33 -5.63 -23.15
N VAL A 137 18.38 -5.47 -22.25
CA VAL A 137 17.28 -4.50 -22.39
C VAL A 137 17.83 -3.08 -22.47
N ARG A 138 18.76 -2.68 -21.59
CA ARG A 138 19.35 -1.34 -21.61
C ARG A 138 20.13 -1.07 -22.90
N ARG A 139 20.85 -2.06 -23.43
CA ARG A 139 21.54 -1.93 -24.73
C ARG A 139 20.60 -1.71 -25.90
N ALA A 140 19.42 -2.31 -25.87
CA ALA A 140 18.42 -2.20 -26.91
C ALA A 140 17.59 -0.89 -26.84
N ALA A 141 17.76 -0.06 -25.81
CA ALA A 141 16.89 1.08 -25.51
C ALA A 141 16.74 2.05 -26.69
N ALA A 142 17.86 2.46 -27.31
CA ALA A 142 17.84 3.39 -28.44
C ALA A 142 17.15 2.80 -29.69
N GLU A 143 17.38 1.53 -29.97
CA GLU A 143 16.77 0.81 -31.09
C GLU A 143 15.26 0.62 -30.88
N ARG A 144 14.86 0.38 -29.62
CA ARG A 144 13.47 0.10 -29.24
C ARG A 144 12.67 1.36 -28.87
N GLY A 145 13.31 2.54 -28.84
CA GLY A 145 12.65 3.83 -28.64
C GLY A 145 12.20 4.11 -27.21
N PHE A 146 12.95 3.65 -26.20
CA PHE A 146 12.74 4.01 -24.80
C PHE A 146 14.02 4.53 -24.14
N ASP A 147 13.86 5.18 -22.98
CA ASP A 147 14.97 5.76 -22.22
C ASP A 147 15.69 4.65 -21.41
N PRO A 148 17.03 4.46 -21.57
CA PRO A 148 17.80 3.51 -20.77
C PRO A 148 17.76 3.80 -19.26
N GLU A 149 17.39 5.02 -18.85
CA GLU A 149 17.20 5.40 -17.45
C GLU A 149 15.72 5.31 -16.99
N LYS A 150 14.85 4.64 -17.78
CA LYS A 150 13.46 4.36 -17.43
C LYS A 150 13.10 2.88 -17.59
N ILE A 151 14.00 2.02 -17.09
CA ILE A 151 13.82 0.57 -17.09
C ILE A 151 13.46 0.11 -15.67
N GLY A 152 12.34 -0.57 -15.54
CA GLY A 152 11.90 -1.15 -14.26
C GLY A 152 11.37 -2.56 -14.38
N THR A 153 10.84 -3.07 -13.27
CA THR A 153 10.25 -4.41 -13.22
C THR A 153 8.83 -4.39 -12.70
N MET A 154 8.03 -5.37 -13.13
CA MET A 154 6.77 -5.77 -12.48
C MET A 154 6.78 -7.28 -12.27
N SER A 155 6.50 -7.73 -11.04
CA SER A 155 6.87 -9.09 -10.64
C SER A 155 5.99 -9.65 -9.55
N MET A 156 5.95 -10.98 -9.39
CA MET A 156 5.18 -11.68 -8.35
C MET A 156 6.00 -12.77 -7.65
N SER A 157 5.79 -12.95 -6.33
CA SER A 157 6.28 -14.11 -5.57
C SER A 157 7.81 -14.27 -5.61
N ALA A 158 8.33 -15.39 -6.07
CA ALA A 158 9.78 -15.60 -6.30
C ALA A 158 10.33 -14.61 -7.35
N GLY A 159 9.53 -14.22 -8.35
CA GLY A 159 9.87 -13.14 -9.28
C GLY A 159 10.01 -11.80 -8.58
N SER A 160 9.20 -11.53 -7.55
CA SER A 160 9.35 -10.32 -6.73
C SER A 160 10.60 -10.37 -5.82
N HIS A 161 11.02 -11.55 -5.37
CA HIS A 161 12.32 -11.70 -4.72
C HIS A 161 13.46 -11.36 -5.70
N LEU A 162 13.41 -11.90 -6.92
CA LEU A 162 14.38 -11.58 -7.98
C LEU A 162 14.37 -10.07 -8.31
N ALA A 163 13.20 -9.48 -8.50
CA ALA A 163 13.07 -8.05 -8.76
C ALA A 163 13.65 -7.19 -7.62
N THR A 164 13.45 -7.62 -6.36
CA THR A 164 14.05 -6.95 -5.19
C THR A 164 15.58 -7.06 -5.19
N LEU A 165 16.15 -8.23 -5.57
CA LEU A 165 17.59 -8.38 -5.75
C LEU A 165 18.14 -7.42 -6.82
N LEU A 166 17.49 -7.37 -7.98
CA LEU A 166 17.86 -6.48 -9.08
C LEU A 166 17.76 -5.00 -8.68
N ALA A 167 16.74 -4.65 -7.88
CA ALA A 167 16.49 -3.29 -7.43
C ALA A 167 17.47 -2.82 -6.34
N THR A 168 17.98 -3.74 -5.50
CA THR A 168 18.73 -3.38 -4.29
C THR A 168 20.18 -3.82 -4.29
N SER A 169 20.59 -4.71 -5.20
CA SER A 169 21.91 -5.36 -5.18
C SER A 169 22.58 -5.38 -6.55
N SER A 170 22.30 -4.38 -7.39
CA SER A 170 22.80 -4.30 -8.77
C SER A 170 24.32 -4.11 -8.85
N GLN A 171 24.96 -3.59 -7.80
CA GLN A 171 26.40 -3.39 -7.74
C GLN A 171 27.16 -4.64 -7.24
N THR A 172 26.42 -5.70 -6.88
CA THR A 172 26.98 -7.02 -6.56
C THR A 172 26.86 -7.91 -7.79
N PRO A 173 27.95 -8.28 -8.47
CA PRO A 173 27.89 -9.15 -9.64
C PRO A 173 27.33 -10.53 -9.28
N ALA A 174 26.31 -10.98 -9.99
CA ALA A 174 25.77 -12.33 -9.85
C ALA A 174 26.63 -13.38 -10.54
N TYR A 175 27.45 -12.97 -11.54
CA TYR A 175 28.32 -13.83 -12.34
C TYR A 175 29.54 -13.05 -12.84
N ALA A 176 30.58 -13.76 -13.30
CA ALA A 176 31.73 -13.16 -13.97
C ALA A 176 31.37 -12.71 -15.40
N PRO A 177 31.90 -11.58 -15.89
CA PRO A 177 31.60 -11.08 -17.24
C PRO A 177 31.83 -12.14 -18.34
N VAL A 178 30.88 -12.26 -19.26
CA VAL A 178 30.88 -13.24 -20.35
C VAL A 178 31.23 -12.59 -21.70
N ASP A 179 30.70 -11.41 -21.99
CA ASP A 179 30.94 -10.68 -23.22
C ASP A 179 30.73 -9.17 -23.03
N ALA A 180 30.84 -8.38 -24.10
CA ALA A 180 30.70 -6.92 -24.08
C ALA A 180 29.31 -6.40 -23.62
N ALA A 181 28.28 -7.24 -23.52
CA ALA A 181 27.02 -6.83 -22.94
C ALA A 181 27.14 -6.62 -21.41
N ASP A 182 28.11 -7.27 -20.78
CA ASP A 182 28.32 -7.18 -19.34
C ASP A 182 29.02 -5.88 -18.89
N ASP A 183 29.53 -5.09 -19.83
CA ASP A 183 30.00 -3.72 -19.57
C ASP A 183 28.82 -2.74 -19.33
N THR A 184 27.61 -3.14 -19.69
CA THR A 184 26.39 -2.34 -19.51
C THR A 184 25.88 -2.42 -18.05
N PRO A 185 25.49 -1.30 -17.41
CA PRO A 185 24.94 -1.31 -16.06
C PRO A 185 23.66 -2.16 -15.98
N CYS A 186 23.49 -2.91 -14.87
CA CYS A 186 22.32 -3.76 -14.63
C CYS A 186 21.37 -3.24 -13.53
N HIS A 187 21.50 -1.97 -13.12
CA HIS A 187 20.56 -1.38 -12.16
C HIS A 187 19.20 -1.13 -12.77
N LEU A 188 18.16 -1.14 -11.95
CA LEU A 188 16.81 -0.74 -12.31
C LEU A 188 16.56 0.72 -11.92
N ASN A 189 15.57 1.35 -12.54
CA ASN A 189 15.14 2.70 -12.21
C ASN A 189 13.86 2.71 -11.34
N PHE A 190 13.11 1.61 -11.34
CA PHE A 190 12.00 1.34 -10.42
C PHE A 190 11.71 -0.17 -10.34
N ALA A 191 10.99 -0.59 -9.28
CA ALA A 191 10.48 -1.96 -9.19
C ALA A 191 9.07 -2.00 -8.58
N CYS A 192 8.16 -2.73 -9.24
CA CYS A 192 6.82 -3.02 -8.72
C CYS A 192 6.74 -4.51 -8.36
N THR A 193 6.44 -4.81 -7.09
CA THR A 193 6.49 -6.18 -6.56
C THR A 193 5.18 -6.58 -5.91
N PHE A 194 4.68 -7.76 -6.27
CA PHE A 194 3.50 -8.38 -5.65
C PHE A 194 3.95 -9.59 -4.82
N ALA A 195 3.59 -9.61 -3.54
CA ALA A 195 3.79 -10.76 -2.64
C ALA A 195 5.24 -11.26 -2.63
N ILE A 196 6.21 -10.45 -2.17
CA ILE A 196 7.63 -10.82 -2.11
C ILE A 196 7.80 -12.09 -1.27
N ALA A 197 8.24 -13.19 -1.90
CA ALA A 197 8.56 -14.43 -1.20
C ALA A 197 10.05 -14.49 -0.81
N TYR A 198 10.43 -15.36 0.11
CA TYR A 198 11.82 -15.69 0.48
C TYR A 198 12.70 -14.52 0.97
N ALA A 199 12.13 -13.35 1.27
CA ALA A 199 12.90 -12.19 1.67
C ALA A 199 13.33 -12.21 3.15
N LEU A 200 12.70 -13.03 3.98
CA LEU A 200 12.95 -13.11 5.42
C LEU A 200 13.83 -14.30 5.77
N THR A 201 14.60 -14.15 6.86
CA THR A 201 15.30 -15.25 7.51
C THR A 201 14.60 -15.60 8.83
N ASP A 202 14.60 -16.87 9.17
CA ASP A 202 14.06 -17.38 10.45
C ASP A 202 15.03 -17.22 11.64
N GLY A 203 16.10 -16.48 11.47
CA GLY A 203 17.15 -16.34 12.48
C GLY A 203 18.29 -17.35 12.33
N TYR A 204 18.15 -18.37 11.50
CA TYR A 204 19.16 -19.38 11.20
C TYR A 204 19.91 -19.12 9.88
N GLY A 205 19.66 -17.98 9.25
CA GLY A 205 20.28 -17.59 7.98
C GLY A 205 19.69 -18.26 6.74
N VAL A 206 18.58 -18.96 6.89
CA VAL A 206 17.86 -19.61 5.78
C VAL A 206 16.68 -18.73 5.38
N PRO A 207 16.42 -18.50 4.09
CA PRO A 207 15.22 -17.78 3.67
C PRO A 207 13.97 -18.46 4.21
N ASN A 208 13.09 -17.71 4.84
CA ASN A 208 11.80 -18.20 5.32
C ASN A 208 11.01 -18.76 4.12
N THR A 209 10.67 -20.04 4.19
CA THR A 209 10.08 -20.74 3.07
C THR A 209 8.57 -20.84 3.13
N ARG A 210 7.97 -20.81 4.29
CA ARG A 210 6.51 -20.76 4.51
C ARG A 210 6.19 -20.77 6.00
N GLY A 211 5.13 -20.05 6.35
CA GLY A 211 4.40 -20.28 7.58
C GLY A 211 4.96 -19.58 8.80
N GLY A 212 4.05 -19.13 9.55
CA GLY A 212 4.26 -18.41 10.78
C GLY A 212 4.23 -16.90 10.58
N ASP A 213 3.78 -16.22 11.58
CA ASP A 213 3.86 -14.77 11.62
C ASP A 213 5.32 -14.38 11.88
N ALA A 214 5.96 -13.92 10.81
CA ALA A 214 7.36 -13.55 10.80
C ALA A 214 7.58 -12.10 11.27
N VAL A 215 6.74 -11.57 12.19
CA VAL A 215 6.84 -10.17 12.64
C VAL A 215 8.24 -9.86 13.18
N ASP A 216 8.90 -10.82 13.82
CA ASP A 216 10.25 -10.66 14.37
C ASP A 216 11.36 -11.17 13.43
N ALA A 217 11.00 -11.75 12.27
CA ALA A 217 11.97 -12.21 11.31
C ALA A 217 12.75 -11.04 10.68
N ARG A 218 14.01 -11.27 10.41
CA ARG A 218 14.91 -10.29 9.78
C ARG A 218 14.86 -10.41 8.26
N LEU A 219 15.17 -9.31 7.60
CA LEU A 219 15.41 -9.31 6.16
C LEU A 219 16.68 -10.11 5.83
N SER A 220 16.68 -10.85 4.74
CA SER A 220 17.84 -11.57 4.24
C SER A 220 18.97 -10.62 3.86
N ASP A 221 20.19 -10.97 4.25
CA ASP A 221 21.39 -10.18 3.95
C ASP A 221 21.77 -10.15 2.47
N VAL A 222 21.07 -10.90 1.62
CA VAL A 222 21.28 -10.89 0.17
C VAL A 222 20.90 -9.53 -0.45
N PHE A 223 19.97 -8.82 0.17
CA PHE A 223 19.58 -7.48 -0.25
C PHE A 223 20.57 -6.44 0.29
N ARG A 224 21.44 -5.91 -0.58
CA ARG A 224 22.54 -5.02 -0.19
C ARG A 224 22.15 -3.56 -0.02
N PHE A 225 21.06 -3.12 -0.64
CA PHE A 225 20.63 -1.72 -0.69
C PHE A 225 21.79 -0.79 -1.07
N ASP A 226 22.38 -1.07 -2.22
CA ASP A 226 23.55 -0.36 -2.75
C ASP A 226 23.20 1.07 -3.26
N ALA A 227 24.21 1.80 -3.74
CA ALA A 227 24.05 3.18 -4.20
C ALA A 227 23.13 3.35 -5.44
N LYS A 228 22.75 2.25 -6.09
CA LYS A 228 21.85 2.22 -7.24
C LYS A 228 20.48 1.61 -6.90
N THR A 229 20.20 1.43 -5.62
CA THR A 229 18.86 1.00 -5.17
C THR A 229 17.80 1.98 -5.67
N CYS A 230 16.79 1.46 -6.35
CA CYS A 230 15.77 2.27 -6.99
C CYS A 230 14.49 2.40 -6.14
N PRO A 231 13.59 3.36 -6.45
CA PRO A 231 12.25 3.43 -5.89
C PRO A 231 11.46 2.15 -6.09
N MET A 232 10.65 1.77 -5.09
CA MET A 232 9.87 0.53 -5.13
C MET A 232 8.42 0.72 -4.74
N TRP A 233 7.55 0.02 -5.45
CA TRP A 233 6.15 -0.20 -5.09
C TRP A 233 5.96 -1.66 -4.66
N MET A 234 5.27 -1.89 -3.55
CA MET A 234 5.08 -3.22 -2.97
C MET A 234 3.63 -3.45 -2.56
N ALA A 235 3.03 -4.58 -2.96
CA ALA A 235 1.74 -5.04 -2.46
C ALA A 235 1.85 -6.44 -1.84
N HIS A 236 1.17 -6.67 -0.72
CA HIS A 236 1.19 -7.96 -0.03
C HIS A 236 -0.15 -8.28 0.64
N GLY A 237 -0.54 -9.55 0.58
CA GLY A 237 -1.74 -10.06 1.24
C GLY A 237 -1.50 -10.42 2.71
N GLY A 238 -2.43 -10.07 3.58
CA GLY A 238 -2.36 -10.41 5.00
C GLY A 238 -2.50 -11.91 5.29
N ARG A 239 -3.16 -12.64 4.38
CA ARG A 239 -3.33 -14.11 4.44
C ARG A 239 -2.30 -14.88 3.61
N ASP A 240 -1.28 -14.20 3.14
CA ASP A 240 -0.22 -14.81 2.35
C ASP A 240 0.65 -15.73 3.24
N PRO A 241 0.89 -16.99 2.84
CA PRO A 241 1.81 -17.86 3.57
C PRO A 241 3.28 -17.37 3.53
N TYR A 242 3.63 -16.53 2.57
CA TYR A 242 4.89 -15.79 2.57
C TYR A 242 4.65 -14.44 3.25
N SER A 243 4.90 -14.36 4.54
CA SER A 243 4.51 -13.24 5.40
C SER A 243 4.66 -11.85 4.75
N PRO A 244 3.66 -10.95 4.87
CA PRO A 244 3.74 -9.56 4.41
C PRO A 244 4.86 -8.76 5.09
N MET A 245 5.46 -9.29 6.15
CA MET A 245 6.66 -8.73 6.75
C MET A 245 7.84 -8.70 5.77
N SER A 246 7.85 -9.55 4.72
CA SER A 246 8.82 -9.48 3.62
C SER A 246 8.82 -8.09 2.98
N SER A 247 7.67 -7.63 2.51
CA SER A 247 7.52 -6.29 1.91
C SER A 247 7.72 -5.18 2.95
N THR A 248 7.24 -5.37 4.18
CA THR A 248 7.39 -4.38 5.27
C THR A 248 8.87 -4.17 5.63
N ARG A 249 9.69 -5.22 5.68
CA ARG A 249 11.13 -5.10 5.97
C ARG A 249 11.89 -4.41 4.83
N VAL A 250 11.59 -4.73 3.57
CA VAL A 250 12.15 -4.03 2.40
C VAL A 250 11.78 -2.55 2.45
N TYR A 251 10.50 -2.23 2.70
CA TYR A 251 10.04 -0.85 2.84
C TYR A 251 10.82 -0.06 3.92
N ARG A 252 11.00 -0.65 5.10
CA ARG A 252 11.76 -0.02 6.19
C ARG A 252 13.20 0.29 5.79
N GLU A 253 13.87 -0.63 5.09
CA GLU A 253 15.24 -0.40 4.62
C GLU A 253 15.34 0.69 3.54
N LEU A 254 14.35 0.81 2.65
CA LEU A 254 14.24 1.91 1.68
C LEU A 254 14.07 3.26 2.40
N ARG A 255 13.18 3.32 3.40
CA ARG A 255 12.97 4.54 4.18
C ARG A 255 14.23 5.01 4.90
N LYS A 256 14.97 4.13 5.57
CA LYS A 256 16.26 4.46 6.22
C LYS A 256 17.22 5.18 5.27
N ARG A 257 17.15 4.85 3.99
CA ARG A 257 17.99 5.41 2.92
C ARG A 257 17.34 6.57 2.19
N LYS A 258 16.13 6.98 2.61
CA LYS A 258 15.32 8.03 1.97
C LYS A 258 15.04 7.73 0.48
N ILE A 259 14.90 6.45 0.14
CA ILE A 259 14.52 6.00 -1.20
C ILE A 259 13.00 5.95 -1.25
N PRO A 260 12.34 6.63 -2.23
CA PRO A 260 10.90 6.66 -2.33
C PRO A 260 10.29 5.26 -2.44
N ALA A 261 9.27 4.98 -1.65
CA ALA A 261 8.63 3.67 -1.65
C ALA A 261 7.13 3.74 -1.32
N GLU A 262 6.37 2.80 -1.89
CA GLU A 262 4.98 2.55 -1.51
C GLU A 262 4.81 1.13 -0.98
N LEU A 263 4.02 0.98 0.07
CA LEU A 263 3.68 -0.30 0.68
C LEU A 263 2.17 -0.40 0.85
N HIS A 264 1.58 -1.44 0.27
CA HIS A 264 0.16 -1.72 0.28
C HIS A 264 -0.10 -3.10 0.90
N LEU A 265 -0.70 -3.14 2.07
CA LEU A 265 -0.96 -4.36 2.84
C LEU A 265 -2.47 -4.59 2.96
N TYR A 266 -2.95 -5.66 2.35
CA TYR A 266 -4.37 -6.00 2.25
C TYR A 266 -4.70 -7.18 3.18
N PRO A 267 -5.45 -6.98 4.28
CA PRO A 267 -5.58 -7.98 5.35
C PRO A 267 -6.22 -9.30 4.91
N ASP A 268 -7.15 -9.26 3.94
CA ASP A 268 -7.92 -10.44 3.52
C ASP A 268 -7.40 -11.13 2.26
N LYS A 269 -6.38 -10.55 1.61
CA LYS A 269 -5.85 -11.11 0.36
C LYS A 269 -4.88 -12.26 0.63
N PRO A 270 -4.99 -13.37 -0.14
CA PRO A 270 -4.04 -14.47 -0.12
C PRO A 270 -2.78 -14.11 -0.93
N HIS A 271 -1.90 -15.11 -1.15
CA HIS A 271 -0.80 -15.01 -2.10
C HIS A 271 -1.32 -14.74 -3.52
N GLY A 272 -0.88 -13.65 -4.15
CA GLY A 272 -1.39 -13.30 -5.48
C GLY A 272 -1.09 -11.88 -5.91
N VAL A 273 -1.70 -11.49 -7.05
CA VAL A 273 -1.63 -10.15 -7.63
C VAL A 273 -2.93 -9.40 -7.34
N PHE A 274 -2.81 -8.22 -6.77
CA PHE A 274 -3.92 -7.30 -6.50
C PHE A 274 -3.38 -5.87 -6.40
N GLY A 275 -4.17 -4.88 -6.77
CA GLY A 275 -3.76 -3.47 -6.75
C GLY A 275 -2.84 -3.08 -7.93
N PHE A 276 -3.02 -3.69 -9.10
CA PHE A 276 -2.27 -3.33 -10.31
C PHE A 276 -2.42 -1.84 -10.64
N GLU A 277 -3.62 -1.30 -10.51
CA GLU A 277 -3.93 0.12 -10.73
C GLU A 277 -3.08 1.02 -9.81
N ARG A 278 -2.81 0.56 -8.58
CA ARG A 278 -1.96 1.28 -7.60
C ARG A 278 -0.50 1.29 -8.01
N ALA A 279 -0.01 0.23 -8.66
CA ALA A 279 1.32 0.22 -9.26
C ALA A 279 1.41 1.23 -10.42
N VAL A 280 0.37 1.37 -11.24
CA VAL A 280 0.29 2.39 -12.30
C VAL A 280 0.25 3.81 -11.71
N GLU A 281 -0.50 4.03 -10.63
CA GLU A 281 -0.52 5.30 -9.89
C GLU A 281 0.88 5.67 -9.35
N PHE A 282 1.61 4.69 -8.82
CA PHE A 282 3.00 4.89 -8.40
C PHE A 282 3.90 5.30 -9.56
N LEU A 283 3.79 4.66 -10.72
CA LEU A 283 4.57 5.03 -11.91
C LEU A 283 4.26 6.47 -12.37
N ARG A 284 3.01 6.90 -12.28
CA ARG A 284 2.61 8.30 -12.53
C ARG A 284 3.14 9.25 -11.45
N GLN A 285 3.09 8.82 -10.18
CA GLN A 285 3.62 9.59 -9.05
C GLN A 285 5.11 9.84 -9.18
N MET A 286 5.86 8.84 -9.65
CA MET A 286 7.30 8.88 -9.88
C MET A 286 7.70 9.50 -11.22
N ALA A 287 6.74 10.02 -12.01
CA ALA A 287 6.93 10.61 -13.33
C ALA A 287 7.53 9.64 -14.39
N PHE A 288 7.36 8.33 -14.19
CA PHE A 288 7.62 7.35 -15.25
C PHE A 288 6.49 7.32 -16.28
N LEU A 289 5.25 7.50 -15.87
CA LEU A 289 4.10 7.62 -16.75
C LEU A 289 3.48 9.02 -16.68
N PRO A 290 2.80 9.47 -17.77
CA PRO A 290 2.05 10.71 -17.76
C PRO A 290 0.99 10.72 -16.65
N ARG A 291 0.80 11.86 -15.99
CA ARG A 291 -0.29 12.06 -15.05
C ARG A 291 -1.61 12.15 -15.80
N GLY A 292 -2.72 11.71 -15.16
CA GLY A 292 -4.07 11.88 -15.70
C GLY A 292 -4.50 13.35 -15.75
N GLU A 293 -5.50 13.65 -16.58
CA GLU A 293 -6.08 14.99 -16.73
C GLU A 293 -7.22 15.29 -15.74
N GLU A 294 -7.43 14.42 -14.76
CA GLU A 294 -8.53 14.55 -13.79
C GLU A 294 -8.35 15.76 -12.87
N VAL A 295 -9.46 16.30 -12.39
CA VAL A 295 -9.50 17.43 -11.46
C VAL A 295 -8.95 17.01 -10.09
N ALA A 296 -8.12 17.83 -9.46
CA ALA A 296 -7.57 17.53 -8.13
C ALA A 296 -8.67 17.29 -7.09
N LEU A 297 -8.42 16.41 -6.10
CA LEU A 297 -9.40 16.04 -5.08
C LEU A 297 -10.01 17.26 -4.38
N MET A 298 -9.19 18.26 -4.07
CA MET A 298 -9.64 19.50 -3.44
C MET A 298 -10.51 20.37 -4.35
N ASP A 299 -10.27 20.33 -5.66
CA ASP A 299 -11.08 21.05 -6.64
C ASP A 299 -12.41 20.33 -6.92
N ARG A 300 -12.39 19.00 -6.90
CA ARG A 300 -13.62 18.18 -6.98
C ARG A 300 -14.47 18.33 -5.73
N TYR A 301 -13.83 18.43 -4.55
CA TYR A 301 -14.51 18.58 -3.26
C TYR A 301 -13.96 19.79 -2.48
N PRO A 302 -14.23 21.02 -2.94
CA PRO A 302 -13.73 22.23 -2.28
C PRO A 302 -14.22 22.34 -0.83
N SER A 303 -13.44 22.97 0.02
CA SER A 303 -13.85 23.19 1.41
C SER A 303 -15.07 24.12 1.50
N ASP A 304 -16.00 23.80 2.40
CA ASP A 304 -17.20 24.60 2.65
C ASP A 304 -16.94 25.81 3.56
N ALA A 305 -15.72 26.23 3.73
CA ALA A 305 -15.27 27.13 4.80
C ALA A 305 -16.09 28.41 5.00
N ALA A 306 -17.01 28.73 4.08
CA ALA A 306 -17.75 30.00 4.13
C ALA A 306 -19.28 29.91 4.03
N ARG A 307 -19.92 28.75 3.77
CA ARG A 307 -21.33 28.80 3.30
C ARG A 307 -22.34 27.80 3.89
N ALA A 308 -21.93 26.75 4.57
CA ALA A 308 -22.90 25.80 5.12
C ALA A 308 -22.98 25.93 6.64
N HIS A 309 -24.08 26.48 7.15
CA HIS A 309 -24.39 26.47 8.57
C HIS A 309 -25.13 25.16 8.88
N TYR A 310 -24.39 24.14 9.34
CA TYR A 310 -24.98 22.92 9.89
C TYR A 310 -25.40 23.17 11.34
N ALA A 311 -26.49 22.52 11.78
CA ALA A 311 -26.91 22.60 13.17
C ALA A 311 -25.86 21.96 14.07
N LYS A 312 -25.35 22.72 15.02
CA LYS A 312 -24.36 22.27 16.01
C LYS A 312 -25.08 21.65 17.19
N GLU A 313 -24.66 20.43 17.53
CA GLU A 313 -25.11 19.74 18.72
C GLU A 313 -23.98 19.74 19.74
N THR A 314 -24.25 20.21 20.95
CA THR A 314 -23.28 20.24 22.04
C THR A 314 -22.96 18.82 22.51
N ILE A 315 -21.67 18.53 22.70
CA ILE A 315 -21.21 17.21 23.15
C ILE A 315 -21.50 16.99 24.64
N TRP A 316 -21.38 18.03 25.46
CA TRP A 316 -21.51 17.96 26.89
C TRP A 316 -22.75 18.68 27.41
N PRO A 317 -23.45 18.11 28.39
CA PRO A 317 -24.48 18.84 29.12
C PRO A 317 -23.87 20.02 29.89
N ASP A 318 -24.66 21.07 30.09
CA ASP A 318 -24.23 22.28 30.78
C ASP A 318 -23.61 21.98 32.16
N GLY A 319 -22.41 22.50 32.38
CA GLY A 319 -21.66 22.36 33.63
C GLY A 319 -21.08 20.96 33.91
N LYS A 320 -21.19 19.99 32.97
CA LYS A 320 -20.72 18.60 33.19
C LYS A 320 -19.52 18.21 32.34
N MET A 321 -18.93 19.13 31.61
CA MET A 321 -17.73 18.87 30.80
C MET A 321 -16.52 18.61 31.73
N PRO A 322 -15.81 17.48 31.61
CA PRO A 322 -14.64 17.21 32.43
C PRO A 322 -13.45 18.06 32.03
N ASP A 323 -12.46 18.21 32.91
CA ASP A 323 -11.16 18.86 32.66
C ASP A 323 -11.24 20.21 31.92
N VAL A 324 -12.22 21.05 32.31
CA VAL A 324 -12.48 22.33 31.66
C VAL A 324 -11.27 23.27 31.71
N GLN A 325 -10.86 23.76 30.55
CA GLN A 325 -9.82 24.78 30.40
C GLN A 325 -10.43 26.04 29.80
N THR A 326 -10.18 27.21 30.41
CA THR A 326 -10.79 28.50 30.01
C THR A 326 -10.41 28.99 28.62
N ASN A 327 -9.28 28.50 28.08
CA ASN A 327 -8.77 28.87 26.75
C ASN A 327 -9.17 27.89 25.62
N GLN A 328 -9.96 26.85 25.95
CA GLN A 328 -10.39 25.89 24.96
C GLN A 328 -11.74 26.23 24.33
N CYS A 329 -11.90 25.88 23.03
CA CYS A 329 -13.17 26.03 22.34
C CYS A 329 -14.23 25.06 22.91
N THR A 330 -15.51 25.44 22.76
CA THR A 330 -16.65 24.56 23.05
C THR A 330 -16.71 23.44 22.02
N PRO A 331 -16.69 22.17 22.43
CA PRO A 331 -16.79 21.04 21.50
C PRO A 331 -18.25 20.82 21.05
N TYR A 332 -18.40 20.42 19.78
CA TYR A 332 -19.69 20.11 19.18
C TYR A 332 -19.57 19.08 18.05
N LEU A 333 -20.70 18.53 17.63
CA LEU A 333 -20.81 17.71 16.44
C LEU A 333 -21.83 18.30 15.45
N GLU A 334 -21.68 17.94 14.17
CA GLU A 334 -22.59 18.30 13.08
C GLU A 334 -22.94 17.06 12.26
N TRP A 335 -24.23 16.85 12.03
CA TRP A 335 -24.73 15.73 11.20
C TRP A 335 -24.83 16.14 9.74
N HIS A 336 -24.35 15.26 8.86
CA HIS A 336 -24.39 15.39 7.40
C HIS A 336 -24.98 14.11 6.82
N VAL A 337 -26.32 14.04 6.82
CA VAL A 337 -27.05 12.89 6.27
C VAL A 337 -27.44 13.22 4.83
N PRO A 338 -26.97 12.45 3.83
CA PRO A 338 -27.32 12.68 2.44
C PRO A 338 -28.79 12.34 2.19
N SER A 339 -29.41 12.97 1.17
CA SER A 339 -30.80 12.69 0.79
C SER A 339 -30.99 11.29 0.20
N ASN A 340 -29.93 10.69 -0.35
CA ASN A 340 -29.90 9.36 -0.94
C ASN A 340 -29.07 8.40 -0.08
N VAL A 341 -29.50 8.13 1.14
CA VAL A 341 -28.82 7.16 2.02
C VAL A 341 -28.84 5.77 1.35
N THR A 342 -27.65 5.23 1.04
CA THR A 342 -27.46 3.90 0.43
C THR A 342 -26.88 2.87 1.42
N THR A 343 -26.44 3.34 2.57
CA THR A 343 -25.88 2.49 3.63
C THR A 343 -26.35 3.03 4.97
N ARG A 344 -26.64 2.13 5.93
CA ARG A 344 -26.99 2.55 7.30
C ARG A 344 -25.75 2.86 8.17
N ALA A 345 -24.56 2.78 7.59
CA ALA A 345 -23.29 3.07 8.25
C ALA A 345 -23.07 4.57 8.48
N ILE A 346 -22.31 4.90 9.50
CA ILE A 346 -21.98 6.27 9.89
C ILE A 346 -20.47 6.42 9.96
N GLN A 347 -19.91 7.47 9.37
CA GLN A 347 -18.52 7.84 9.53
C GLN A 347 -18.41 9.12 10.39
N ILE A 348 -17.80 9.00 11.56
CA ILE A 348 -17.43 10.18 12.36
C ILE A 348 -16.06 10.67 11.89
N ILE A 349 -15.92 11.96 11.59
CA ILE A 349 -14.68 12.55 11.04
C ILE A 349 -14.26 13.78 11.86
N TRP A 350 -12.95 13.91 12.09
CA TRP A 350 -12.34 15.09 12.66
C TRP A 350 -10.98 15.41 12.03
N SER A 351 -10.58 16.69 12.07
CA SER A 351 -9.30 17.14 11.52
C SER A 351 -8.14 16.96 12.51
N GLY A 352 -6.93 17.10 12.00
CA GLY A 352 -5.72 17.25 12.78
C GLY A 352 -5.56 18.66 13.40
N GLY A 353 -4.33 19.20 13.32
CA GLY A 353 -3.96 20.51 13.84
C GLY A 353 -3.13 20.48 15.10
N SER A 354 -2.39 19.40 15.34
CA SER A 354 -1.43 19.24 16.45
C SER A 354 -2.03 19.46 17.85
N TYR A 355 -3.34 19.25 18.00
CA TYR A 355 -4.13 19.61 19.19
C TYR A 355 -4.10 21.12 19.54
N LYS A 356 -3.59 21.98 18.65
CA LYS A 356 -3.57 23.44 18.82
C LYS A 356 -4.82 24.10 18.24
N GLY A 357 -5.39 23.50 17.22
CA GLY A 357 -6.63 23.90 16.56
C GLY A 357 -7.19 22.73 15.76
N ASN A 358 -8.47 22.78 15.41
CA ASN A 358 -9.09 21.85 14.47
C ASN A 358 -10.23 22.54 13.72
N SER A 359 -10.59 22.02 12.55
CA SER A 359 -11.67 22.57 11.73
C SER A 359 -12.54 21.45 11.17
N PRO A 360 -13.79 21.31 11.64
CA PRO A 360 -14.71 20.27 11.16
C PRO A 360 -15.14 20.47 9.71
N ASN A 361 -14.89 21.64 9.12
CA ASN A 361 -15.22 21.97 7.73
C ASN A 361 -13.96 22.37 6.91
N GLY A 362 -12.76 22.10 7.43
CA GLY A 362 -11.50 22.38 6.76
C GLY A 362 -11.15 21.34 5.67
N PHE A 363 -10.00 21.57 5.02
CA PHE A 363 -9.52 20.74 3.90
C PHE A 363 -9.27 19.26 4.26
N GLU A 364 -9.04 18.95 5.53
CA GLU A 364 -8.87 17.57 6.02
C GLU A 364 -10.20 16.84 6.25
N VAL A 365 -11.32 17.54 6.26
CA VAL A 365 -12.65 16.97 6.61
C VAL A 365 -13.65 17.14 5.49
N ALA A 366 -13.81 18.35 4.95
CA ALA A 366 -14.86 18.64 3.99
C ALA A 366 -14.82 17.78 2.71
N PRO A 367 -13.66 17.55 2.06
CA PRO A 367 -13.58 16.68 0.89
C PRO A 367 -13.94 15.23 1.21
N LEU A 368 -13.48 14.71 2.36
CA LEU A 368 -13.75 13.33 2.78
C LEU A 368 -15.24 13.13 3.08
N ARG A 369 -15.84 14.07 3.78
CA ARG A 369 -17.27 14.10 4.05
C ARG A 369 -18.10 14.09 2.76
N ARG A 370 -17.78 14.97 1.80
CA ARG A 370 -18.49 15.05 0.53
C ARG A 370 -18.37 13.77 -0.29
N TYR A 371 -17.17 13.21 -0.37
CA TYR A 371 -16.95 11.93 -1.03
C TYR A 371 -17.84 10.83 -0.46
N LEU A 372 -17.93 10.71 0.88
CA LEU A 372 -18.76 9.71 1.54
C LEU A 372 -20.25 9.99 1.38
N ASN A 373 -20.67 11.26 1.48
CA ASN A 373 -22.07 11.65 1.25
C ASN A 373 -22.52 11.40 -0.20
N GLU A 374 -21.66 11.63 -1.21
CA GLU A 374 -21.97 11.26 -2.60
C GLU A 374 -22.24 9.77 -2.75
N LYS A 375 -21.53 8.93 -1.99
CA LYS A 375 -21.74 7.49 -1.96
C LYS A 375 -22.92 7.05 -1.08
N GLY A 376 -23.66 7.99 -0.51
CA GLY A 376 -24.85 7.72 0.30
C GLY A 376 -24.59 7.32 1.74
N MET A 377 -23.40 7.56 2.28
CA MET A 377 -23.05 7.32 3.69
C MET A 377 -23.31 8.58 4.53
N ALA A 378 -23.92 8.41 5.71
CA ALA A 378 -24.05 9.49 6.68
C ALA A 378 -22.69 9.80 7.33
N VAL A 379 -22.43 11.10 7.53
CA VAL A 379 -21.19 11.57 8.16
C VAL A 379 -21.52 12.47 9.36
N VAL A 380 -20.74 12.36 10.41
CA VAL A 380 -20.74 13.27 11.55
C VAL A 380 -19.39 13.92 11.66
N THR A 381 -19.33 15.26 11.63
CA THR A 381 -18.08 15.98 11.88
C THR A 381 -18.00 16.43 13.33
N VAL A 382 -16.81 16.34 13.93
CA VAL A 382 -16.60 16.67 15.33
C VAL A 382 -15.57 17.79 15.48
N LYS A 383 -15.96 18.84 16.20
CA LYS A 383 -15.07 19.85 16.77
C LYS A 383 -14.73 19.43 18.19
N TYR A 384 -13.54 18.89 18.42
CA TYR A 384 -13.05 18.58 19.76
C TYR A 384 -12.34 19.78 20.38
N ARG A 385 -12.13 19.78 21.70
CA ARG A 385 -11.48 20.88 22.41
C ARG A 385 -10.06 21.11 21.95
N THR A 386 -9.76 22.37 21.64
CA THR A 386 -8.46 22.91 21.32
C THR A 386 -8.35 24.34 21.86
N PRO A 387 -7.14 24.84 22.19
CA PRO A 387 -5.84 24.17 22.14
C PRO A 387 -5.72 23.03 23.15
N ARG A 388 -4.62 22.25 23.05
CA ARG A 388 -4.31 21.17 24.00
C ARG A 388 -4.36 21.68 25.46
N PRO A 389 -4.74 20.83 26.43
CA PRO A 389 -4.79 21.24 27.83
C PRO A 389 -3.39 21.58 28.36
N ALA A 390 -3.35 22.36 29.44
CA ALA A 390 -2.13 22.63 30.20
C ALA A 390 -1.69 21.37 30.98
N ALA A 391 -0.39 21.30 31.31
CA ALA A 391 0.13 20.30 32.22
C ALA A 391 -0.61 20.36 33.58
N PRO A 392 -0.83 19.22 34.26
CA PRO A 392 -0.22 17.90 34.02
C PRO A 392 -0.96 17.02 33.01
N LEU A 393 -2.05 17.47 32.40
CA LEU A 393 -2.81 16.70 31.44
C LEU A 393 -2.00 16.42 30.17
N ALA A 394 -2.14 15.21 29.62
CA ALA A 394 -1.55 14.88 28.33
C ALA A 394 -2.19 15.70 27.21
N LYS A 395 -1.43 15.96 26.14
CA LYS A 395 -1.88 16.79 25.01
C LYS A 395 -3.20 16.37 24.34
N HIS A 396 -3.55 15.09 24.47
CA HIS A 396 -4.74 14.48 23.86
C HIS A 396 -5.92 14.34 24.83
N THR A 397 -5.74 14.54 26.14
CA THR A 397 -6.73 14.18 27.18
C THR A 397 -8.11 14.75 26.89
N THR A 398 -8.26 16.07 26.82
CA THR A 398 -9.57 16.70 26.62
C THR A 398 -10.19 16.37 25.25
N ALA A 399 -9.36 16.22 24.21
CA ALA A 399 -9.83 15.80 22.90
C ALA A 399 -10.31 14.34 22.90
N TRP A 400 -9.65 13.45 23.64
CA TRP A 400 -10.05 12.05 23.80
C TRP A 400 -11.37 11.92 24.56
N GLU A 401 -11.58 12.69 25.60
CA GLU A 401 -12.86 12.79 26.31
C GLU A 401 -14.00 13.17 25.34
N ASP A 402 -13.77 14.23 24.54
CA ASP A 402 -14.78 14.71 23.59
C ASP A 402 -15.14 13.69 22.54
N ILE A 403 -14.15 12.96 21.95
CA ILE A 403 -14.47 11.96 20.93
C ILE A 403 -15.20 10.75 21.51
N GLN A 404 -14.85 10.30 22.72
CA GLN A 404 -15.58 9.21 23.36
C GLN A 404 -17.03 9.61 23.64
N ARG A 405 -17.26 10.83 24.10
CA ARG A 405 -18.62 11.34 24.31
C ARG A 405 -19.37 11.50 22.99
N ALA A 406 -18.72 12.02 21.94
CA ALA A 406 -19.32 12.14 20.62
C ALA A 406 -19.75 10.78 20.04
N ILE A 407 -18.92 9.73 20.18
CA ILE A 407 -19.27 8.36 19.75
C ILE A 407 -20.54 7.88 20.46
N ARG A 408 -20.63 8.06 21.79
CA ARG A 408 -21.82 7.68 22.57
C ARG A 408 -23.07 8.43 22.12
N LEU A 409 -22.96 9.74 21.85
CA LEU A 409 -24.06 10.56 21.33
C LEU A 409 -24.53 10.06 19.96
N VAL A 410 -23.59 9.81 19.06
CA VAL A 410 -23.91 9.32 17.71
C VAL A 410 -24.60 7.96 17.78
N LYS A 411 -24.15 7.04 18.64
CA LYS A 411 -24.84 5.75 18.87
C LYS A 411 -26.28 5.94 19.32
N ARG A 412 -26.51 6.79 20.30
CA ARG A 412 -27.88 7.09 20.82
C ARG A 412 -28.79 7.66 19.72
N GLU A 413 -28.25 8.56 18.90
CA GLU A 413 -29.02 9.32 17.91
C GLU A 413 -29.23 8.59 16.58
N ALA A 414 -28.40 7.60 16.26
CA ALA A 414 -28.41 6.89 14.99
C ALA A 414 -29.77 6.25 14.64
N PRO A 415 -30.45 5.51 15.57
CA PRO A 415 -31.72 4.88 15.25
C PRO A 415 -32.83 5.87 14.86
N ALA A 416 -32.89 7.04 15.49
CA ALA A 416 -33.86 8.07 15.16
C ALA A 416 -33.69 8.65 13.74
N ARG A 417 -32.50 8.43 13.13
CA ARG A 417 -32.17 8.83 11.75
C ARG A 417 -32.20 7.66 10.76
N GLY A 418 -32.69 6.48 11.18
CA GLY A 418 -32.70 5.28 10.34
C GLY A 418 -31.33 4.65 10.12
N LEU A 419 -30.34 5.02 10.93
CA LEU A 419 -28.97 4.55 10.85
C LEU A 419 -28.67 3.46 11.90
N ASP A 420 -27.58 2.71 11.69
CA ASP A 420 -27.24 1.57 12.53
C ASP A 420 -26.17 1.96 13.57
N PRO A 421 -26.49 1.90 14.90
CA PRO A 421 -25.55 2.25 15.96
C PRO A 421 -24.36 1.30 16.06
N ASP A 422 -24.43 0.10 15.49
CA ASP A 422 -23.33 -0.87 15.46
C ASP A 422 -22.44 -0.73 14.23
N ARG A 423 -22.80 0.14 13.26
CA ARG A 423 -22.04 0.42 12.05
C ARG A 423 -21.48 1.84 12.06
N ILE A 424 -20.76 2.17 13.09
CA ILE A 424 -20.09 3.47 13.26
C ILE A 424 -18.60 3.30 13.13
N GLY A 425 -18.00 4.07 12.20
CA GLY A 425 -16.56 4.20 12.07
C GLY A 425 -16.05 5.58 12.46
N ILE A 426 -14.78 5.67 12.76
CA ILE A 426 -14.07 6.91 13.07
C ILE A 426 -12.96 7.15 12.05
N MET A 427 -12.72 8.42 11.72
CA MET A 427 -11.68 8.84 10.77
C MET A 427 -11.05 10.15 11.23
N GLY A 428 -9.72 10.22 11.16
CA GLY A 428 -9.01 11.45 11.47
C GLY A 428 -7.66 11.55 10.78
N SER A 429 -7.18 12.79 10.64
CA SER A 429 -5.92 13.12 9.98
C SER A 429 -4.91 13.70 10.99
N SER A 430 -3.61 13.42 10.86
CA SER A 430 -2.56 14.01 11.70
C SER A 430 -2.78 13.72 13.19
N ALA A 431 -2.89 14.74 14.05
CA ALA A 431 -3.31 14.60 15.45
C ALA A 431 -4.70 13.96 15.57
N GLY A 432 -5.59 14.21 14.60
CA GLY A 432 -6.87 13.50 14.49
C GLY A 432 -6.71 12.03 14.13
N GLY A 433 -5.70 11.68 13.34
CA GLY A 433 -5.31 10.29 13.06
C GLY A 433 -4.81 9.57 14.33
N HIS A 434 -4.07 10.27 15.19
CA HIS A 434 -3.71 9.78 16.52
C HIS A 434 -4.97 9.51 17.37
N LEU A 435 -5.91 10.47 17.42
CA LEU A 435 -7.19 10.27 18.12
C LEU A 435 -8.03 9.12 17.53
N ALA A 436 -8.00 8.91 16.21
CA ALA A 436 -8.68 7.78 15.59
C ALA A 436 -8.06 6.46 16.04
N LEU A 437 -6.72 6.39 16.12
CA LEU A 437 -6.01 5.23 16.64
C LEU A 437 -6.34 4.99 18.14
N MET A 438 -6.38 6.05 18.96
CA MET A 438 -6.82 5.97 20.35
C MET A 438 -8.25 5.45 20.47
N GLY A 439 -9.20 6.03 19.72
CA GLY A 439 -10.60 5.60 19.72
C GLY A 439 -10.78 4.12 19.34
N ALA A 440 -9.95 3.63 18.39
CA ALA A 440 -9.97 2.23 17.98
C ALA A 440 -9.40 1.27 19.04
N THR A 441 -8.40 1.71 19.84
CA THR A 441 -7.62 0.82 20.73
C THR A 441 -7.99 0.96 22.20
N THR A 442 -8.71 2.01 22.59
CA THR A 442 -9.04 2.29 24.01
C THR A 442 -10.55 2.24 24.33
N SER A 443 -11.33 1.51 23.55
CA SER A 443 -12.79 1.44 23.73
C SER A 443 -13.24 0.89 25.09
N LYS A 444 -12.38 0.10 25.76
CA LYS A 444 -12.61 -0.43 27.11
C LYS A 444 -12.14 0.50 28.23
N THR A 445 -11.45 1.59 27.88
CA THR A 445 -10.93 2.57 28.84
C THR A 445 -11.74 3.84 28.75
N ASN A 446 -12.39 4.25 29.84
CA ASN A 446 -13.12 5.50 29.88
C ASN A 446 -12.11 6.68 29.99
N ALA A 447 -12.23 7.65 29.07
CA ALA A 447 -11.44 8.88 29.09
C ALA A 447 -11.81 9.76 30.30
N TYR A 448 -13.01 9.64 30.83
CA TYR A 448 -13.55 10.41 31.93
C TYR A 448 -14.54 9.56 32.76
N LEU A 449 -14.86 10.00 33.98
CA LEU A 449 -15.87 9.35 34.79
C LEU A 449 -17.28 9.55 34.22
N PRO A 450 -18.16 8.52 34.22
CA PRO A 450 -19.52 8.67 33.71
C PRO A 450 -20.28 9.81 34.40
N ILE A 451 -20.85 10.73 33.61
CA ILE A 451 -21.53 11.93 34.10
C ILE A 451 -23.06 11.83 34.03
N ASP A 452 -23.60 10.90 33.24
CA ASP A 452 -25.04 10.70 33.05
C ASP A 452 -25.37 9.27 32.60
N GLU A 453 -26.66 9.02 32.33
CA GLU A 453 -27.14 7.70 31.89
C GLU A 453 -26.62 7.29 30.49
N LEU A 454 -26.25 8.23 29.63
CA LEU A 454 -25.64 7.92 28.35
C LEU A 454 -24.31 7.20 28.52
N ASP A 455 -23.43 7.75 29.37
CA ASP A 455 -22.10 7.19 29.62
C ASP A 455 -22.15 5.82 30.31
N LYS A 456 -23.22 5.53 31.03
CA LYS A 456 -23.43 4.23 31.68
C LYS A 456 -23.96 3.16 30.71
N LYS A 457 -24.77 3.57 29.74
CA LYS A 457 -25.46 2.66 28.82
C LYS A 457 -24.68 2.42 27.53
N GLU A 458 -24.05 3.46 26.98
CA GLU A 458 -23.36 3.40 25.71
C GLU A 458 -21.84 3.28 25.91
N ASN A 459 -21.23 2.31 25.25
CA ASN A 459 -19.77 2.22 25.20
C ASN A 459 -19.21 3.01 23.99
N PRO A 460 -17.97 3.50 24.03
CA PRO A 460 -17.36 4.25 22.94
C PRO A 460 -16.70 3.36 21.87
N SER A 461 -17.09 2.07 21.77
CA SER A 461 -16.56 1.18 20.73
C SER A 461 -17.05 1.55 19.35
N VAL A 462 -16.25 1.28 18.33
CA VAL A 462 -16.54 1.55 16.94
C VAL A 462 -16.30 0.30 16.10
N ALA A 463 -16.95 0.22 14.93
CA ALA A 463 -16.84 -0.93 14.04
C ALA A 463 -15.54 -0.91 13.23
N TRP A 464 -15.02 0.27 12.89
CA TRP A 464 -13.76 0.45 12.16
C TRP A 464 -13.13 1.81 12.47
N ALA A 465 -11.84 1.94 12.13
CA ALA A 465 -11.15 3.22 12.16
C ALA A 465 -10.33 3.45 10.88
N VAL A 466 -10.18 4.73 10.52
CA VAL A 466 -9.29 5.18 9.44
C VAL A 466 -8.34 6.22 10.01
N ALA A 467 -7.05 5.90 10.04
CA ALA A 467 -6.01 6.79 10.52
C ALA A 467 -5.20 7.33 9.33
N ILE A 468 -5.41 8.61 9.01
CA ILE A 468 -4.75 9.27 7.88
C ILE A 468 -3.53 10.01 8.42
N TYR A 469 -2.33 9.61 7.97
CA TYR A 469 -1.03 10.11 8.44
C TYR A 469 -1.02 10.44 9.95
N PRO A 470 -1.32 9.43 10.83
CA PRO A 470 -1.35 9.68 12.27
C PRO A 470 0.00 10.23 12.76
N ALA A 471 -0.06 11.36 13.47
CA ALA A 471 1.09 11.90 14.19
C ALA A 471 1.12 11.34 15.63
N TYR A 472 2.23 11.49 16.32
CA TYR A 472 2.38 11.15 17.74
C TYR A 472 2.18 9.68 18.13
N ALA A 473 2.06 8.76 17.17
CA ALA A 473 1.88 7.34 17.51
C ALA A 473 3.17 6.66 17.95
N LEU A 474 4.33 7.27 17.73
CA LEU A 474 5.64 6.79 18.19
C LEU A 474 6.17 7.66 19.32
N THR A 475 6.97 7.05 20.19
CA THR A 475 7.76 7.74 21.23
C THR A 475 9.24 7.70 20.86
N ASP A 476 9.97 8.75 21.22
CA ASP A 476 11.42 8.86 21.04
C ASP A 476 12.23 8.21 22.18
N GLY A 477 11.62 7.33 22.97
CA GLY A 477 12.23 6.73 24.16
C GLY A 477 12.22 7.60 25.41
N LEU A 478 11.80 8.86 25.29
CA LEU A 478 11.64 9.81 26.40
C LEU A 478 10.17 10.01 26.78
N GLU A 479 9.28 9.13 26.30
CA GLU A 479 7.82 9.19 26.50
C GLU A 479 7.15 10.45 25.92
N HIS A 480 7.83 11.16 25.05
CA HIS A 480 7.29 12.26 24.27
C HIS A 480 6.90 11.76 22.88
N GLY A 481 5.73 12.11 22.41
CA GLY A 481 5.32 11.77 21.05
C GLY A 481 6.34 12.26 20.03
N ASN A 482 6.73 11.40 19.10
CA ASN A 482 7.70 11.73 18.06
C ASN A 482 7.38 13.06 17.40
N THR A 483 8.36 13.94 17.33
CA THR A 483 8.17 15.33 16.92
C THR A 483 8.74 15.65 15.55
N HIS A 484 9.42 14.80 14.89
CA HIS A 484 10.02 14.86 13.56
C HIS A 484 11.41 14.22 13.53
N GLY A 485 11.62 13.23 12.73
CA GLY A 485 12.94 12.77 12.31
C GLY A 485 13.79 12.07 13.37
N GLY A 486 13.17 11.44 14.38
CA GLY A 486 13.86 10.49 15.25
C GLY A 486 14.28 9.23 14.49
N ASN A 487 15.02 8.33 15.14
CA ASN A 487 15.31 7.02 14.58
C ASN A 487 14.02 6.18 14.60
N GLU A 488 13.22 6.31 13.53
CA GLU A 488 11.90 5.71 13.40
C GLU A 488 11.88 4.20 13.66
N ASP A 489 13.01 3.53 13.45
CA ASP A 489 13.10 2.08 13.65
C ASP A 489 13.21 1.69 15.13
N ASP A 490 13.82 2.52 15.95
CA ASP A 490 14.01 2.28 17.37
C ASP A 490 12.85 2.84 18.21
N ASP A 491 12.00 3.70 17.62
CA ASP A 491 10.83 4.24 18.29
C ASP A 491 9.82 3.15 18.62
N ARG A 492 9.18 3.31 19.76
CA ARG A 492 8.08 2.45 20.24
C ARG A 492 6.75 3.14 20.02
N LEU A 493 5.68 2.33 19.99
CA LEU A 493 4.34 2.90 20.04
C LEU A 493 4.14 3.64 21.37
N ALA A 494 3.45 4.77 21.29
CA ALA A 494 3.12 5.57 22.45
C ALA A 494 2.25 4.77 23.45
N PRO A 495 2.45 4.96 24.76
CA PRO A 495 1.82 4.13 25.79
C PRO A 495 0.31 4.33 25.94
N GLU A 496 -0.25 5.39 25.38
CA GLU A 496 -1.69 5.66 25.41
C GLU A 496 -2.52 4.67 24.57
N PHE A 497 -1.91 3.88 23.69
CA PHE A 497 -2.64 2.88 22.91
C PHE A 497 -2.77 1.55 23.66
N ALA A 498 -4.00 1.18 23.98
CA ALA A 498 -4.31 -0.07 24.69
C ALA A 498 -4.89 -1.11 23.71
N PHE A 499 -4.06 -1.62 22.81
CA PHE A 499 -4.46 -2.66 21.87
C PHE A 499 -4.95 -3.91 22.60
N ASP A 500 -6.15 -4.36 22.28
CA ASP A 500 -6.74 -5.60 22.81
C ASP A 500 -7.62 -6.27 21.74
N LEU A 501 -8.24 -7.41 22.08
CA LEU A 501 -9.12 -8.15 21.18
C LEU A 501 -10.42 -7.41 20.81
N ALA A 502 -10.74 -6.30 21.46
CA ALA A 502 -11.85 -5.44 21.11
C ALA A 502 -11.43 -4.28 20.17
N THR A 503 -10.14 -4.16 19.88
CA THR A 503 -9.64 -3.22 18.87
C THR A 503 -10.28 -3.54 17.52
N CYS A 504 -10.93 -2.55 16.92
CA CYS A 504 -11.59 -2.71 15.62
C CYS A 504 -10.57 -2.81 14.46
N PRO A 505 -10.98 -3.29 13.27
CA PRO A 505 -10.16 -3.17 12.08
C PRO A 505 -9.78 -1.72 11.77
N ILE A 506 -8.50 -1.50 11.40
CA ILE A 506 -7.97 -0.16 11.13
C ILE A 506 -7.36 -0.11 9.73
N LEU A 507 -7.73 0.94 8.96
CA LEU A 507 -7.05 1.31 7.72
C LEU A 507 -6.13 2.50 7.98
N PHE A 508 -4.90 2.39 7.52
CA PHE A 508 -3.90 3.46 7.57
C PHE A 508 -3.57 3.97 6.16
N VAL A 509 -3.50 5.29 6.00
CA VAL A 509 -2.94 5.94 4.80
C VAL A 509 -1.91 6.95 5.24
N HIS A 510 -0.68 6.88 4.69
CA HIS A 510 0.43 7.73 5.11
C HIS A 510 1.31 8.16 3.93
N GLY A 511 1.80 9.39 3.96
CA GLY A 511 2.81 9.85 3.00
C GLY A 511 4.20 9.31 3.35
N ASP A 512 4.92 8.76 2.38
CA ASP A 512 6.27 8.23 2.60
C ASP A 512 7.28 9.35 2.95
N ALA A 513 7.12 10.54 2.39
CA ALA A 513 7.95 11.71 2.67
C ALA A 513 7.40 12.59 3.81
N ASP A 514 6.49 12.07 4.63
CA ASP A 514 5.92 12.79 5.76
C ASP A 514 6.96 13.01 6.87
N GLY A 515 7.05 14.24 7.38
CA GLY A 515 7.89 14.58 8.52
C GLY A 515 7.43 13.94 9.84
N TRP A 516 6.15 13.54 9.94
CA TRP A 516 5.62 12.66 10.98
C TRP A 516 5.67 11.21 10.49
N ALA A 517 6.81 10.67 10.44
CA ALA A 517 7.22 9.41 9.87
C ALA A 517 6.12 8.39 9.59
N ALA A 518 6.08 7.82 8.37
CA ALA A 518 5.13 6.75 8.02
C ALA A 518 5.24 5.52 8.94
N MET A 519 6.33 5.39 9.68
CA MET A 519 6.52 4.37 10.72
C MET A 519 5.48 4.46 11.85
N ASN A 520 4.84 5.61 12.10
CA ASN A 520 3.66 5.70 12.97
C ASN A 520 2.57 4.71 12.56
N SER A 521 2.25 4.66 11.27
CA SER A 521 1.27 3.72 10.71
C SER A 521 1.81 2.29 10.61
N VAL A 522 3.04 2.10 10.17
CA VAL A 522 3.66 0.77 10.00
C VAL A 522 3.75 0.02 11.33
N LYS A 523 4.25 0.66 12.39
CA LYS A 523 4.37 0.00 13.71
C LYS A 523 3.00 -0.27 14.37
N ALA A 524 2.02 0.63 14.19
CA ALA A 524 0.66 0.36 14.63
C ALA A 524 0.05 -0.84 13.87
N TRP A 525 0.26 -0.93 12.56
CA TRP A 525 -0.15 -2.08 11.76
C TRP A 525 0.57 -3.38 12.18
N GLU A 526 1.89 -3.34 12.43
CA GLU A 526 2.64 -4.49 12.96
C GLU A 526 2.06 -4.97 14.30
N GLN A 527 1.63 -4.05 15.18
CA GLN A 527 1.01 -4.41 16.45
C GLN A 527 -0.36 -5.08 16.26
N LEU A 528 -1.21 -4.57 15.36
CA LEU A 528 -2.48 -5.23 15.01
C LEU A 528 -2.22 -6.67 14.53
N ARG A 529 -1.23 -6.83 13.65
CA ARG A 529 -0.87 -8.16 13.14
C ARG A 529 -0.40 -9.12 14.22
N ARG A 530 0.43 -8.66 15.18
CA ARG A 530 0.84 -9.49 16.36
C ARG A 530 -0.35 -10.01 17.15
N MET A 531 -1.43 -9.24 17.18
CA MET A 531 -2.65 -9.58 17.92
C MET A 531 -3.69 -10.34 17.08
N GLY A 532 -3.41 -10.61 15.80
CA GLY A 532 -4.36 -11.22 14.88
C GLY A 532 -5.53 -10.31 14.51
N ILE A 533 -5.39 -8.98 14.71
CA ILE A 533 -6.40 -7.98 14.36
C ILE A 533 -6.16 -7.52 12.92
N GLN A 534 -7.23 -7.32 12.18
CA GLN A 534 -7.15 -6.91 10.79
C GLN A 534 -6.72 -5.45 10.66
N GLY A 535 -5.65 -5.21 9.92
CA GLY A 535 -5.16 -3.88 9.57
C GLY A 535 -4.84 -3.80 8.09
N GLU A 536 -5.25 -2.71 7.43
CA GLU A 536 -4.87 -2.37 6.06
C GLU A 536 -3.94 -1.16 6.10
N LEU A 537 -2.91 -1.15 5.24
CA LEU A 537 -1.91 -0.08 5.22
C LEU A 537 -1.58 0.31 3.78
N HIS A 538 -1.61 1.61 3.52
CA HIS A 538 -1.16 2.21 2.27
C HIS A 538 -0.20 3.35 2.55
N THR A 539 1.05 3.24 2.09
CA THR A 539 1.97 4.37 2.05
C THR A 539 2.06 4.93 0.64
N LEU A 540 2.27 6.23 0.51
CA LEU A 540 2.24 6.96 -0.75
C LEU A 540 3.60 7.63 -0.99
N ALA A 541 4.32 7.21 -2.04
CA ALA A 541 5.67 7.69 -2.35
C ALA A 541 5.71 9.21 -2.56
N LEU A 542 6.79 9.85 -2.09
CA LEU A 542 7.03 11.29 -2.21
C LEU A 542 5.96 12.19 -1.60
N ARG A 543 4.98 11.65 -0.86
CA ARG A 543 3.92 12.46 -0.28
C ARG A 543 4.28 12.98 1.11
N PRO A 544 4.21 14.32 1.31
CA PRO A 544 4.44 14.94 2.60
C PRO A 544 3.23 14.82 3.52
N HIS A 545 3.34 15.38 4.72
CA HIS A 545 2.21 15.61 5.61
C HIS A 545 1.11 16.44 4.93
N CYS A 546 -0.16 16.14 5.21
CA CYS A 546 -1.31 16.81 4.58
C CYS A 546 -1.35 16.64 3.04
N PHE A 547 -0.97 15.49 2.53
CA PHE A 547 -0.89 15.19 1.09
C PHE A 547 -2.19 15.44 0.30
N GLN A 548 -3.33 15.56 0.98
CA GLN A 548 -4.60 15.89 0.33
C GLN A 548 -4.58 17.27 -0.35
N ARG A 549 -3.75 18.20 0.12
CA ARG A 549 -3.64 19.55 -0.46
C ARG A 549 -3.10 19.52 -1.89
N ASP A 550 -2.14 18.63 -2.12
CA ASP A 550 -1.40 18.55 -3.38
C ASP A 550 -1.69 17.22 -4.10
N ALA A 551 -2.91 16.72 -3.92
CA ALA A 551 -3.34 15.47 -4.54
C ALA A 551 -3.42 15.62 -6.07
N ALA A 552 -2.43 15.05 -6.78
CA ALA A 552 -2.38 15.10 -8.23
C ALA A 552 -3.22 13.98 -8.85
N PRO A 553 -3.96 14.26 -9.93
CA PRO A 553 -4.74 13.26 -10.66
C PRO A 553 -3.94 12.03 -11.05
N GLY A 554 -4.57 10.86 -11.01
CA GLY A 554 -3.95 9.59 -11.38
C GLY A 554 -2.88 9.09 -10.40
N THR A 555 -2.77 9.67 -9.21
CA THR A 555 -1.83 9.26 -8.16
C THR A 555 -2.55 8.71 -6.94
N GLY A 556 -1.85 7.96 -6.12
CA GLY A 556 -2.41 7.39 -4.89
C GLY A 556 -2.95 8.41 -3.89
N SER A 557 -2.40 9.63 -3.88
CA SER A 557 -2.90 10.71 -3.03
C SER A 557 -4.25 11.26 -3.48
N TYR A 558 -4.60 11.11 -4.75
CA TYR A 558 -5.90 11.47 -5.31
C TYR A 558 -6.95 10.39 -5.01
N THR A 559 -6.58 9.13 -5.15
CA THR A 559 -7.49 7.98 -5.07
C THR A 559 -7.57 7.33 -3.69
N PHE A 560 -6.93 7.89 -2.65
CA PHE A 560 -6.86 7.23 -1.33
C PHE A 560 -8.24 7.00 -0.69
N MET A 561 -9.24 7.84 -0.99
CA MET A 561 -10.61 7.64 -0.51
C MET A 561 -11.32 6.45 -1.17
N ASP A 562 -10.92 6.09 -2.40
CA ASP A 562 -11.41 4.86 -3.04
C ASP A 562 -10.92 3.63 -2.25
N ARG A 563 -9.69 3.65 -1.71
CA ARG A 563 -9.16 2.59 -0.82
C ARG A 563 -9.96 2.50 0.49
N VAL A 564 -10.35 3.65 1.05
CA VAL A 564 -11.24 3.68 2.23
C VAL A 564 -12.56 2.99 1.90
N TRP A 565 -13.18 3.32 0.78
CA TRP A 565 -14.44 2.73 0.35
C TRP A 565 -14.31 1.23 0.04
N GLU A 566 -13.25 0.81 -0.64
CA GLU A 566 -12.92 -0.59 -0.91
C GLU A 566 -12.74 -1.40 0.38
N PHE A 567 -12.01 -0.85 1.36
CA PHE A 567 -11.85 -1.46 2.68
C PHE A 567 -13.19 -1.65 3.39
N LEU A 568 -14.02 -0.62 3.47
CA LEU A 568 -15.34 -0.70 4.10
C LEU A 568 -16.25 -1.73 3.41
N THR A 569 -16.21 -1.77 2.08
CA THR A 569 -16.97 -2.74 1.28
C THR A 569 -16.48 -4.16 1.53
N ALA A 570 -15.16 -4.39 1.48
CA ALA A 570 -14.56 -5.70 1.68
C ALA A 570 -14.82 -6.27 3.07
N LYS A 571 -14.99 -5.40 4.09
CA LYS A 571 -15.33 -5.78 5.48
C LYS A 571 -16.83 -5.96 5.72
N GLY A 572 -17.66 -5.69 4.75
CA GLY A 572 -19.12 -5.79 4.88
C GLY A 572 -19.75 -4.67 5.72
N PHE A 573 -19.02 -3.59 6.02
CA PHE A 573 -19.56 -2.47 6.80
C PHE A 573 -20.63 -1.68 6.03
N LEU A 574 -20.60 -1.75 4.70
CA LEU A 574 -21.53 -1.06 3.79
C LEU A 574 -22.67 -1.95 3.30
N ALA A 575 -22.69 -3.23 3.64
CA ALA A 575 -23.76 -4.13 3.22
C ALA A 575 -25.11 -3.63 3.76
N GLU A 576 -26.16 -3.73 2.93
CA GLU A 576 -27.54 -3.57 3.41
C GLU A 576 -27.82 -4.66 4.45
N PRO A 577 -28.68 -4.38 5.44
CA PRO A 577 -29.01 -5.31 6.50
C PRO A 577 -29.70 -6.57 6.01
#